data_73372b8a7a29cfe9a838657155141e2d
#
_entry.id   73372b8a7a29cfe9a838657155141e2d
#
_cell.length_a   1.000
_cell.length_b   1.000
_cell.length_c   1.000
_cell.angle_alpha   90.00
_cell.angle_beta   90.00
_cell.angle_gamma   90.00
#
_symmetry.space_group_name_H-M   'P 1'
#
loop_
_entity.id
_entity.type
_entity.pdbx_description
1 polymer ?
#
loop_
_entity_poly.entity_id
_entity_poly.type
_entity_poly.pdbx_seq_one_letter_code
_entity_poly.pdbx_strand_id
1 'polypeptide(L)'
;MFYGLSKFFKNILPKRLFYRALLIVAVPVIFLQLLITIVFFDSLWIKTNKGMTKALINEINTFVAVYDDEIYDKDEIVNLFSIYQDLNIELVEDSNFNFEYDERWFSPIDRTLRRELKSKFGTNDYWFDTTSYKELIDLRIKYQAGYFKFLVPRDR
;
A
#
# COMPACT_ATOMS: atom_id res chain seq x y z
N MET A 1 16.33 35.85 16.84
CA MET A 1 15.69 35.22 15.69
C MET A 1 14.20 35.57 15.53
N PHE A 2 13.63 36.46 16.33
CA PHE A 2 12.20 36.85 16.29
C PHE A 2 11.89 38.14 15.50
N TYR A 3 12.90 38.85 15.02
CA TYR A 3 12.68 40.14 14.30
C TYR A 3 12.12 39.99 12.88
N GLY A 4 12.33 38.85 12.22
CA GLY A 4 11.81 38.59 10.86
C GLY A 4 10.30 38.33 10.84
N LEU A 5 9.80 37.64 11.84
CA LEU A 5 8.38 37.29 11.98
C LEU A 5 7.52 38.55 12.23
N SER A 6 7.98 39.48 13.06
CA SER A 6 7.22 40.69 13.36
C SER A 6 7.06 41.58 12.13
N LYS A 7 8.06 41.63 11.24
CA LYS A 7 8.03 42.40 9.99
C LYS A 7 7.11 41.75 8.94
N PHE A 8 7.09 40.43 8.91
CA PHE A 8 6.21 39.66 8.02
C PHE A 8 4.73 39.82 8.42
N PHE A 9 4.42 39.73 9.72
CA PHE A 9 3.08 39.96 10.24
C PHE A 9 2.61 41.39 10.05
N LYS A 10 3.49 42.39 10.14
CA LYS A 10 3.15 43.81 9.97
C LYS A 10 2.73 44.18 8.54
N ASN A 11 3.21 43.43 7.53
CA ASN A 11 2.88 43.65 6.12
C ASN A 11 1.62 42.90 5.67
N ILE A 12 1.29 41.79 6.33
CA ILE A 12 0.12 40.94 5.99
C ILE A 12 -1.14 41.32 6.78
N LEU A 13 -0.98 41.93 7.96
CA LEU A 13 -2.12 42.33 8.77
C LEU A 13 -2.87 43.52 8.13
N PRO A 14 -4.14 43.36 7.80
CA PRO A 14 -4.97 44.42 7.29
C PRO A 14 -5.08 45.56 8.29
N LYS A 15 -5.10 46.80 7.80
CA LYS A 15 -5.07 48.02 8.65
C LYS A 15 -6.38 48.26 9.43
N ARG A 16 -7.47 47.55 9.12
CA ARG A 16 -8.76 47.66 9.81
C ARG A 16 -8.81 46.75 11.03
N LEU A 17 -9.26 47.26 12.15
CA LEU A 17 -9.32 46.57 13.45
C LEU A 17 -10.16 45.31 13.38
N PHE A 18 -11.24 45.32 12.62
CA PHE A 18 -12.11 44.18 12.38
C PHE A 18 -11.38 42.97 11.75
N TYR A 19 -10.55 43.21 10.73
CA TYR A 19 -9.83 42.14 10.08
C TYR A 19 -8.72 41.52 10.95
N ARG A 20 -8.13 42.32 11.87
CA ARG A 20 -7.17 41.81 12.85
C ARG A 20 -7.84 40.89 13.85
N ALA A 21 -9.00 41.27 14.37
CA ALA A 21 -9.78 40.41 15.29
C ALA A 21 -10.22 39.11 14.60
N LEU A 22 -10.70 39.20 13.37
CA LEU A 22 -11.09 38.04 12.57
C LEU A 22 -9.92 37.12 12.30
N LEU A 23 -8.74 37.65 11.98
CA LEU A 23 -7.54 36.87 11.69
C LEU A 23 -7.00 36.16 12.95
N ILE A 24 -7.07 36.79 14.12
CA ILE A 24 -6.66 36.22 15.41
C ILE A 24 -7.53 34.99 15.76
N VAL A 25 -8.82 35.02 15.41
CA VAL A 25 -9.73 33.89 15.65
C VAL A 25 -9.66 32.86 14.53
N ALA A 26 -9.66 33.29 13.28
CA ALA A 26 -9.74 32.39 12.14
C ALA A 26 -8.47 31.56 11.94
N VAL A 27 -7.28 32.13 12.15
CA VAL A 27 -6.01 31.41 11.92
C VAL A 27 -5.86 30.20 12.85
N PRO A 28 -6.07 30.29 14.17
CA PRO A 28 -6.01 29.11 15.04
C PRO A 28 -7.04 28.05 14.68
N VAL A 29 -8.27 28.46 14.31
CA VAL A 29 -9.34 27.53 13.93
C VAL A 29 -8.98 26.80 12.63
N ILE A 30 -8.52 27.51 11.60
CA ILE A 30 -8.09 26.89 10.34
C ILE A 30 -6.91 25.95 10.56
N PHE A 31 -5.93 26.37 11.38
CA PHE A 31 -4.77 25.54 11.70
C PHE A 31 -5.19 24.25 12.41
N LEU A 32 -6.08 24.34 13.41
CA LEU A 32 -6.62 23.20 14.14
C LEU A 32 -7.42 22.26 13.20
N GLN A 33 -8.24 22.83 12.33
CA GLN A 33 -8.99 22.09 11.31
C GLN A 33 -8.07 21.33 10.35
N LEU A 34 -7.00 21.98 9.86
CA LEU A 34 -6.00 21.33 9.02
C LEU A 34 -5.31 20.17 9.73
N LEU A 35 -4.94 20.37 10.99
CA LEU A 35 -4.25 19.38 11.80
C LEU A 35 -5.14 18.15 12.01
N ILE A 36 -6.41 18.34 12.38
CA ILE A 36 -7.40 17.26 12.51
C ILE A 36 -7.57 16.54 11.19
N THR A 37 -7.72 17.28 10.06
CA THR A 37 -7.92 16.70 8.73
C THR A 37 -6.74 15.82 8.33
N ILE A 38 -5.50 16.28 8.53
CA ILE A 38 -4.29 15.52 8.19
C ILE A 38 -4.22 14.24 9.03
N VAL A 39 -4.38 14.34 10.35
CA VAL A 39 -4.30 13.18 11.25
C VAL A 39 -5.39 12.15 10.96
N PHE A 40 -6.62 12.62 10.69
CA PHE A 40 -7.75 11.75 10.40
C PHE A 40 -7.57 11.05 9.05
N PHE A 41 -7.15 11.80 8.01
CA PHE A 41 -6.93 11.27 6.66
C PHE A 41 -5.81 10.23 6.66
N ASP A 42 -4.71 10.52 7.32
CA ASP A 42 -3.55 9.59 7.43
C ASP A 42 -3.95 8.30 8.17
N SER A 43 -4.69 8.42 9.25
CA SER A 43 -5.20 7.26 10.01
C SER A 43 -6.14 6.38 9.19
N LEU A 44 -7.08 6.97 8.45
CA LEU A 44 -8.00 6.22 7.57
C LEU A 44 -7.26 5.55 6.44
N TRP A 45 -6.35 6.26 5.78
CA TRP A 45 -5.58 5.75 4.66
C TRP A 45 -4.74 4.52 5.05
N ILE A 46 -4.03 4.60 6.18
CA ILE A 46 -3.23 3.49 6.69
C ILE A 46 -4.12 2.29 7.03
N LYS A 47 -5.27 2.52 7.65
CA LYS A 47 -6.19 1.45 8.07
C LYS A 47 -6.82 0.74 6.87
N THR A 48 -7.23 1.50 5.86
CA THR A 48 -7.84 0.97 4.63
C THR A 48 -6.83 0.16 3.83
N ASN A 49 -5.66 0.72 3.56
CA ASN A 49 -4.60 0.01 2.81
C ASN A 49 -4.15 -1.27 3.52
N LYS A 50 -4.05 -1.26 4.83
CA LYS A 50 -3.74 -2.48 5.60
C LYS A 50 -4.82 -3.54 5.46
N GLY A 51 -6.09 -3.16 5.45
CA GLY A 51 -7.21 -4.06 5.27
C GLY A 51 -7.20 -4.74 3.91
N MET A 52 -7.06 -3.96 2.84
CA MET A 52 -7.00 -4.44 1.45
C MET A 52 -5.78 -5.34 1.20
N THR A 53 -4.60 -4.91 1.63
CA THR A 53 -3.38 -5.73 1.52
C THR A 53 -3.52 -7.06 2.25
N LYS A 54 -4.10 -7.06 3.44
CA LYS A 54 -4.32 -8.29 4.21
C LYS A 54 -5.32 -9.21 3.52
N ALA A 55 -6.38 -8.68 2.94
CA ALA A 55 -7.36 -9.44 2.17
C ALA A 55 -6.69 -10.14 0.98
N LEU A 56 -5.96 -9.37 0.16
CA LEU A 56 -5.21 -9.89 -0.99
C LEU A 56 -4.25 -11.01 -0.60
N ILE A 57 -3.46 -10.82 0.44
CA ILE A 57 -2.49 -11.83 0.88
C ILE A 57 -3.16 -13.08 1.42
N ASN A 58 -4.32 -12.93 2.07
CA ASN A 58 -5.10 -14.09 2.49
C ASN A 58 -5.68 -14.85 1.28
N GLU A 59 -6.14 -14.17 0.23
CA GLU A 59 -6.59 -14.80 -1.02
C GLU A 59 -5.47 -15.59 -1.68
N ILE A 60 -4.28 -14.99 -1.82
CA ILE A 60 -3.10 -15.67 -2.36
C ILE A 60 -2.69 -16.88 -1.50
N ASN A 61 -2.71 -16.73 -0.18
CA ASN A 61 -2.41 -17.85 0.71
C ASN A 61 -3.46 -18.97 0.60
N THR A 62 -4.72 -18.62 0.41
CA THR A 62 -5.80 -19.59 0.18
C THR A 62 -5.59 -20.31 -1.15
N PHE A 63 -5.23 -19.57 -2.21
CA PHE A 63 -4.89 -20.15 -3.51
C PHE A 63 -3.76 -21.19 -3.37
N VAL A 64 -2.64 -20.82 -2.74
CA VAL A 64 -1.49 -21.72 -2.57
C VAL A 64 -1.89 -22.97 -1.78
N ALA A 65 -2.69 -22.82 -0.72
CA ALA A 65 -3.15 -23.93 0.09
C ALA A 65 -4.09 -24.88 -0.68
N VAL A 66 -5.00 -24.35 -1.48
CA VAL A 66 -5.94 -25.16 -2.29
C VAL A 66 -5.22 -25.81 -3.46
N TYR A 67 -4.23 -25.14 -4.05
CA TYR A 67 -3.43 -25.68 -5.15
C TYR A 67 -2.52 -26.84 -4.70
N ASP A 68 -2.11 -26.85 -3.43
CA ASP A 68 -1.32 -27.93 -2.83
C ASP A 68 -2.19 -29.14 -2.45
N ASP A 69 -3.51 -28.98 -2.44
CA ASP A 69 -4.45 -30.07 -2.16
C ASP A 69 -4.65 -30.92 -3.43
N GLU A 70 -4.36 -32.21 -3.35
CA GLU A 70 -4.46 -33.16 -4.47
C GLU A 70 -5.90 -33.47 -4.90
N ILE A 71 -6.90 -32.95 -4.19
CA ILE A 71 -8.34 -33.23 -4.42
C ILE A 71 -8.83 -32.53 -5.70
N TYR A 72 -8.27 -31.38 -6.05
CA TYR A 72 -8.76 -30.53 -7.14
C TYR A 72 -7.84 -30.54 -8.37
N ASP A 73 -8.44 -30.35 -9.53
CA ASP A 73 -7.68 -30.14 -10.77
C ASP A 73 -7.00 -28.77 -10.72
N LYS A 74 -5.69 -28.74 -10.94
CA LYS A 74 -4.84 -27.55 -10.86
C LYS A 74 -5.25 -26.47 -11.86
N ASP A 75 -5.62 -26.87 -13.07
CA ASP A 75 -6.06 -25.94 -14.11
C ASP A 75 -7.42 -25.33 -13.78
N GLU A 76 -8.30 -26.09 -13.15
CA GLU A 76 -9.60 -25.61 -12.68
C GLU A 76 -9.44 -24.57 -11.57
N ILE A 77 -8.55 -24.81 -10.60
CA ILE A 77 -8.25 -23.87 -9.50
C ILE A 77 -7.71 -22.55 -10.05
N VAL A 78 -6.71 -22.59 -10.94
CA VAL A 78 -6.15 -21.39 -11.55
C VAL A 78 -7.22 -20.59 -12.27
N ASN A 79 -8.08 -21.27 -13.03
CA ASN A 79 -9.17 -20.63 -13.77
C ASN A 79 -10.22 -20.00 -12.83
N LEU A 80 -10.63 -20.71 -11.77
CA LEU A 80 -11.57 -20.18 -10.77
C LEU A 80 -11.03 -18.92 -10.08
N PHE A 81 -9.80 -18.95 -9.61
CA PHE A 81 -9.20 -17.78 -8.94
C PHE A 81 -8.98 -16.62 -9.91
N SER A 82 -8.64 -16.90 -11.17
CA SER A 82 -8.50 -15.87 -12.20
C SER A 82 -9.85 -15.17 -12.49
N ILE A 83 -10.94 -15.92 -12.60
CA ILE A 83 -12.27 -15.37 -12.92
C ILE A 83 -12.90 -14.65 -11.74
N TYR A 84 -12.88 -15.25 -10.55
CA TYR A 84 -13.61 -14.74 -9.38
C TYR A 84 -12.82 -13.75 -8.54
N GLN A 85 -11.50 -13.84 -8.59
CA GLN A 85 -10.60 -13.00 -7.79
C GLN A 85 -9.77 -12.03 -8.62
N ASP A 86 -10.01 -11.95 -9.93
CA ASP A 86 -9.29 -11.05 -10.85
C ASP A 86 -7.76 -11.12 -10.67
N LEU A 87 -7.27 -12.33 -10.40
CA LEU A 87 -5.86 -12.64 -10.19
C LEU A 87 -5.31 -13.29 -11.46
N ASN A 88 -4.40 -12.61 -12.14
CA ASN A 88 -3.65 -13.24 -13.21
C ASN A 88 -2.53 -14.10 -12.59
N ILE A 89 -2.67 -15.42 -12.67
CA ILE A 89 -1.81 -16.39 -11.99
C ILE A 89 -1.03 -17.19 -13.03
N GLU A 90 0.29 -17.23 -12.87
CA GLU A 90 1.20 -17.98 -13.71
C GLU A 90 2.15 -18.80 -12.83
N LEU A 91 2.25 -20.11 -13.08
CA LEU A 91 3.27 -20.95 -12.45
C LEU A 91 4.52 -20.94 -13.33
N VAL A 92 5.63 -20.44 -12.79
CA VAL A 92 6.92 -20.39 -13.45
C VAL A 92 7.84 -21.46 -12.86
N GLU A 93 8.23 -22.43 -13.68
CA GLU A 93 9.19 -23.47 -13.31
C GLU A 93 10.63 -22.95 -13.47
N ASP A 94 11.04 -22.04 -12.59
CA ASP A 94 12.40 -21.51 -12.56
C ASP A 94 12.98 -21.66 -11.16
N SER A 95 14.09 -22.37 -11.05
CA SER A 95 14.78 -22.61 -9.78
C SER A 95 15.50 -21.36 -9.22
N ASN A 96 15.61 -20.30 -10.01
CA ASN A 96 16.28 -19.04 -9.62
C ASN A 96 15.29 -18.05 -9.01
N PHE A 97 14.84 -18.32 -7.79
CA PHE A 97 14.06 -17.37 -6.99
C PHE A 97 15.00 -16.36 -6.30
N ASN A 98 15.83 -15.66 -7.07
CA ASN A 98 16.74 -14.64 -6.54
C ASN A 98 16.52 -13.32 -7.29
N PHE A 99 15.56 -12.53 -6.81
CA PHE A 99 15.22 -11.25 -7.39
C PHE A 99 15.84 -10.13 -6.55
N GLU A 100 16.47 -9.15 -7.20
CA GLU A 100 16.91 -7.92 -6.54
C GLU A 100 15.69 -7.12 -6.07
N TYR A 101 15.73 -6.69 -4.81
CA TYR A 101 14.72 -5.82 -4.24
C TYR A 101 15.01 -4.37 -4.62
N ASP A 102 14.19 -3.77 -5.46
CA ASP A 102 14.18 -2.32 -5.65
C ASP A 102 13.19 -1.70 -4.62
N GLU A 103 13.73 -1.42 -3.45
CA GLU A 103 12.92 -1.00 -2.30
C GLU A 103 12.64 0.50 -2.32
N ARG A 104 11.39 0.89 -2.52
CA ARG A 104 10.92 2.23 -2.17
C ARG A 104 10.74 2.38 -0.67
N TRP A 105 11.74 2.88 0.02
CA TRP A 105 11.68 3.03 1.48
C TRP A 105 10.51 3.90 1.98
N PHE A 106 10.04 4.83 1.19
CA PHE A 106 8.97 5.76 1.57
C PHE A 106 7.55 5.35 1.14
N SER A 107 7.36 4.18 0.51
CA SER A 107 6.04 3.70 0.12
C SER A 107 5.31 3.03 1.30
N PRO A 108 4.18 3.57 1.79
CA PRO A 108 3.37 2.94 2.83
C PRO A 108 2.79 1.59 2.38
N ILE A 109 2.49 1.46 1.06
CA ILE A 109 1.98 0.24 0.44
C ILE A 109 3.03 -0.85 0.51
N ASP A 110 4.27 -0.58 0.07
CA ASP A 110 5.35 -1.56 0.05
C ASP A 110 5.69 -2.05 1.46
N ARG A 111 5.67 -1.14 2.45
CA ARG A 111 5.88 -1.50 3.86
C ARG A 111 4.78 -2.42 4.39
N THR A 112 3.53 -2.18 4.01
CA THR A 112 2.40 -2.99 4.44
C THR A 112 2.43 -4.36 3.76
N LEU A 113 2.64 -4.40 2.44
CA LEU A 113 2.81 -5.63 1.64
C LEU A 113 3.91 -6.51 2.21
N ARG A 114 5.09 -5.96 2.44
CA ARG A 114 6.23 -6.70 3.01
C ARG A 114 5.90 -7.30 4.36
N ARG A 115 5.27 -6.54 5.25
CA ARG A 115 4.93 -7.03 6.58
C ARG A 115 3.94 -8.19 6.53
N GLU A 116 2.88 -8.07 5.73
CA GLU A 116 1.86 -9.10 5.62
C GLU A 116 2.41 -10.34 4.89
N LEU A 117 3.18 -10.18 3.81
CA LEU A 117 3.84 -11.27 3.09
C LEU A 117 4.83 -12.01 3.99
N LYS A 118 5.68 -11.28 4.69
CA LYS A 118 6.63 -11.87 5.65
C LYS A 118 5.93 -12.67 6.75
N SER A 119 4.78 -12.19 7.20
CA SER A 119 3.99 -12.87 8.23
C SER A 119 3.37 -14.18 7.77
N LYS A 120 3.06 -14.32 6.47
CA LYS A 120 2.39 -15.50 5.90
C LYS A 120 3.35 -16.50 5.25
N PHE A 121 4.31 -16.02 4.48
CA PHE A 121 5.18 -16.85 3.64
C PHE A 121 6.63 -16.96 4.16
N GLY A 122 7.01 -16.17 5.17
CA GLY A 122 8.39 -16.14 5.66
C GLY A 122 9.20 -15.00 5.05
N THR A 123 10.54 -15.04 5.24
CA THR A 123 11.39 -13.89 4.86
C THR A 123 11.91 -14.00 3.42
N ASN A 124 12.12 -15.23 2.92
CA ASN A 124 12.80 -15.50 1.65
C ASN A 124 11.92 -16.18 0.60
N ASP A 125 10.64 -16.37 0.89
CA ASP A 125 9.73 -17.13 0.04
C ASP A 125 8.73 -16.24 -0.71
N TYR A 126 8.96 -14.93 -0.73
CA TYR A 126 8.18 -13.96 -1.49
C TYR A 126 9.05 -12.88 -2.11
N TRP A 127 8.55 -12.31 -3.19
CA TRP A 127 9.08 -11.11 -3.82
C TRP A 127 7.91 -10.28 -4.39
N PHE A 128 8.04 -8.97 -4.45
CA PHE A 128 7.05 -8.11 -5.06
C PHE A 128 7.68 -6.88 -5.69
N ASP A 129 7.02 -6.38 -6.73
CA ASP A 129 7.34 -5.13 -7.40
C ASP A 129 6.08 -4.31 -7.64
N THR A 130 6.12 -3.08 -7.14
CA THR A 130 5.05 -2.08 -7.29
C THR A 130 5.41 -0.99 -8.28
N THR A 131 6.54 -1.11 -8.98
CA THR A 131 7.14 -0.03 -9.77
C THR A 131 7.14 -0.28 -11.27
N SER A 132 7.46 -1.50 -11.69
CA SER A 132 7.63 -1.85 -13.09
C SER A 132 6.35 -1.71 -13.90
N TYR A 133 5.21 -1.92 -13.28
CA TYR A 133 3.90 -1.76 -13.92
C TYR A 133 3.14 -0.59 -13.31
N LYS A 134 2.52 0.24 -14.18
CA LYS A 134 1.78 1.43 -13.75
C LYS A 134 0.50 1.08 -12.98
N GLU A 135 -0.20 0.05 -13.42
CA GLU A 135 -1.54 -0.33 -12.93
C GLU A 135 -1.58 -1.70 -12.25
N LEU A 136 -0.47 -2.45 -12.27
CA LEU A 136 -0.37 -3.78 -11.70
C LEU A 136 0.72 -3.85 -10.63
N ILE A 137 0.55 -4.80 -9.72
CA ILE A 137 1.56 -5.22 -8.75
C ILE A 137 2.00 -6.62 -9.16
N ASP A 138 3.31 -6.81 -9.41
CA ASP A 138 3.90 -8.13 -9.62
C ASP A 138 4.26 -8.72 -8.25
N LEU A 139 3.67 -9.84 -7.91
CA LEU A 139 3.88 -10.52 -6.65
C LEU A 139 4.24 -11.97 -6.94
N ARG A 140 5.33 -12.45 -6.34
CA ARG A 140 5.84 -13.79 -6.57
C ARG A 140 6.01 -14.54 -5.27
N ILE A 141 5.49 -15.76 -5.23
CA ILE A 141 5.54 -16.63 -4.05
C ILE A 141 6.27 -17.90 -4.45
N LYS A 142 7.30 -18.24 -3.71
CA LYS A 142 8.06 -19.46 -3.93
C LYS A 142 7.18 -20.71 -3.71
N TYR A 143 7.26 -21.63 -4.64
CA TYR A 143 6.51 -22.89 -4.58
C TYR A 143 7.34 -24.02 -5.16
N GLN A 144 7.67 -25.04 -4.35
CA GLN A 144 8.49 -26.20 -4.74
C GLN A 144 9.77 -25.79 -5.49
N ALA A 145 9.93 -26.23 -6.75
CA ALA A 145 11.09 -25.92 -7.60
C ALA A 145 10.94 -24.64 -8.44
N GLY A 146 9.83 -23.89 -8.28
CA GLY A 146 9.53 -22.68 -9.02
C GLY A 146 8.87 -21.61 -8.16
N TYR A 147 8.01 -20.79 -8.77
CA TYR A 147 7.23 -19.78 -8.07
C TYR A 147 5.92 -19.48 -8.79
N PHE A 148 4.92 -19.09 -8.02
CA PHE A 148 3.71 -18.46 -8.55
C PHE A 148 3.94 -16.99 -8.77
N LYS A 149 3.59 -16.50 -9.95
CA LYS A 149 3.53 -15.10 -10.29
C LYS A 149 2.09 -14.63 -10.33
N PHE A 150 1.78 -13.62 -9.52
CA PHE A 150 0.48 -12.97 -9.46
C PHE A 150 0.61 -11.56 -9.99
N LEU A 151 -0.18 -11.21 -11.00
CA LEU A 151 -0.34 -9.84 -11.46
C LEU A 151 -1.68 -9.32 -10.94
N VAL A 152 -1.62 -8.39 -10.01
CA VAL A 152 -2.78 -7.88 -9.28
C VAL A 152 -3.04 -6.43 -9.66
N PRO A 153 -4.28 -6.04 -10.05
CA PRO A 153 -4.64 -4.64 -10.28
C PRO A 153 -4.41 -3.79 -9.02
N ARG A 154 -3.87 -2.58 -9.22
CA ARG A 154 -3.54 -1.66 -8.12
C ARG A 154 -4.75 -0.96 -7.53
N ASP A 155 -5.82 -0.84 -8.28
CA ASP A 155 -7.08 -0.18 -7.94
C ASP A 155 -8.09 -1.10 -7.23
N ARG A 156 -7.67 -2.32 -6.94
CA ARG A 156 -8.46 -3.33 -6.25
C ARG A 156 -8.56 -3.11 -4.74
#